data_5c61869546977b306a164c80899a2ebd
#
_entry.id   5c61869546977b306a164c80899a2ebd
#
_cell.length_a   1.000
_cell.length_b   1.000
_cell.length_c   1.000
_cell.angle_alpha   90.00
_cell.angle_beta   90.00
_cell.angle_gamma   90.00
#
_symmetry.space_group_name_H-M   'P 1'
#
loop_
_entity.id
_entity.type
_entity.pdbx_description
1 polymer ?
#
loop_
_entity_poly.entity_id
_entity_poly.type
_entity_poly.pdbx_seq_one_letter_code
_entity_poly.pdbx_strand_id
1 'polypeptide(L)'
;MTVRVRDYMVLEVERLDESTTVGVAIDRLTRSRHHGLPVTDVSGKLVGFVSSKELLRNSQHRGTPLRDIIRAGTYTASPDMALDDVARIMFRFGLRDLPITDESGRLVGVVSNLDIVRSHFERASPAKAETLKRLLSERYQLAFSSRRGLVPIARLRPTQWKVFEDELEGRRYELERGFAEPVLVVQKGELWILVDGHHRALAAQEMGLAQLQAYILTCDQPEQFAATETGLERVARDHNLHSLADIEIDRSAHHPLLEVTTQLIRRFGPDESPGTSSPPT
;
A
#
# COMPACT_ATOMS: atom_id res chain seq x y z
N MET A 1 8.07 14.12 13.04
CA MET A 1 9.15 13.10 13.06
C MET A 1 9.49 12.76 11.62
N THR A 2 10.78 12.77 11.28
CA THR A 2 11.23 12.38 9.94
C THR A 2 11.24 10.85 9.86
N VAL A 3 10.51 10.27 8.90
CA VAL A 3 10.47 8.82 8.65
C VAL A 3 11.79 8.41 7.99
N ARG A 4 12.40 7.35 8.49
CA ARG A 4 13.69 6.84 8.03
C ARG A 4 13.51 5.55 7.24
N VAL A 5 14.50 5.22 6.44
CA VAL A 5 14.55 3.98 5.65
C VAL A 5 14.35 2.74 6.52
N ARG A 6 15.00 2.69 7.70
CA ARG A 6 14.88 1.58 8.66
C ARG A 6 13.46 1.24 9.10
N ASP A 7 12.54 2.24 9.04
CA ASP A 7 11.16 2.07 9.48
C ASP A 7 10.32 1.28 8.47
N TYR A 8 10.81 1.15 7.23
CA TYR A 8 10.07 0.54 6.11
C TYR A 8 10.88 -0.48 5.29
N MET A 9 12.20 -0.57 5.47
CA MET A 9 13.01 -1.52 4.74
C MET A 9 12.69 -2.97 5.14
N VAL A 10 12.76 -3.87 4.17
CA VAL A 10 12.69 -5.32 4.38
C VAL A 10 14.06 -5.83 4.81
N LEU A 11 14.12 -6.51 5.95
CA LEU A 11 15.38 -7.03 6.53
C LEU A 11 15.75 -8.42 5.99
N GLU A 12 14.75 -9.27 5.73
CA GLU A 12 14.95 -10.59 5.14
C GLU A 12 15.06 -10.48 3.63
N VAL A 13 16.27 -10.19 3.15
CA VAL A 13 16.52 -9.91 1.73
C VAL A 13 16.93 -11.19 1.01
N GLU A 14 16.18 -11.57 -0.02
CA GLU A 14 16.64 -12.55 -1.00
C GLU A 14 17.80 -11.93 -1.78
N ARG A 15 18.97 -12.58 -1.73
CA ARG A 15 20.22 -12.13 -2.36
C ARG A 15 20.92 -13.25 -3.10
N LEU A 16 21.79 -12.87 -4.02
CA LEU A 16 22.65 -13.79 -4.78
C LEU A 16 24.10 -13.56 -4.40
N ASP A 17 24.89 -14.63 -4.45
CA ASP A 17 26.35 -14.54 -4.37
C ASP A 17 26.90 -14.13 -5.74
N GLU A 18 28.00 -13.36 -5.77
CA GLU A 18 28.65 -12.89 -7.00
C GLU A 18 29.13 -14.02 -7.90
N SER A 19 29.42 -15.21 -7.35
CA SER A 19 29.80 -16.41 -8.09
C SER A 19 28.62 -17.17 -8.70
N THR A 20 27.39 -16.81 -8.32
CA THR A 20 26.15 -17.38 -8.88
C THR A 20 26.11 -17.17 -10.39
N THR A 21 25.76 -18.21 -11.15
CA THR A 21 25.70 -18.09 -12.61
C THR A 21 24.38 -17.44 -13.07
N VAL A 22 24.40 -16.82 -14.25
CA VAL A 22 23.25 -16.20 -14.90
C VAL A 22 22.07 -17.16 -14.96
N GLY A 23 22.28 -18.44 -15.28
CA GLY A 23 21.23 -19.44 -15.35
C GLY A 23 20.53 -19.64 -14.02
N VAL A 24 21.28 -19.79 -12.93
CA VAL A 24 20.73 -19.94 -11.57
C VAL A 24 20.01 -18.67 -11.14
N ALA A 25 20.56 -17.50 -11.47
CA ALA A 25 19.91 -16.21 -11.15
C ALA A 25 18.57 -16.06 -11.87
N ILE A 26 18.49 -16.44 -13.16
CA ILE A 26 17.21 -16.46 -13.91
C ILE A 26 16.20 -17.38 -13.24
N ASP A 27 16.60 -18.61 -12.91
CA ASP A 27 15.70 -19.60 -12.31
C ASP A 27 15.20 -19.15 -10.93
N ARG A 28 16.01 -18.46 -10.13
CA ARG A 28 15.60 -17.86 -8.86
C ARG A 28 14.64 -16.70 -9.07
N LEU A 29 15.01 -15.75 -9.94
CA LEU A 29 14.18 -14.56 -10.16
C LEU A 29 12.83 -14.89 -10.78
N THR A 30 12.73 -15.93 -11.62
CA THR A 30 11.47 -16.41 -12.19
C THR A 30 10.48 -16.92 -11.13
N ARG A 31 11.00 -17.44 -10.01
CA ARG A 31 10.20 -17.91 -8.86
C ARG A 31 9.96 -16.83 -7.83
N SER A 32 10.73 -15.75 -7.88
CA SER A 32 10.65 -14.60 -6.99
C SER A 32 9.57 -13.62 -7.45
N ARG A 33 9.08 -12.79 -6.53
CA ARG A 33 8.17 -11.66 -6.83
C ARG A 33 8.94 -10.37 -7.14
N HIS A 34 10.27 -10.42 -7.07
CA HIS A 34 11.13 -9.26 -7.26
C HIS A 34 11.47 -9.04 -8.73
N HIS A 35 11.78 -7.80 -9.08
CA HIS A 35 12.24 -7.43 -10.43
C HIS A 35 13.76 -7.52 -10.60
N GLY A 36 14.46 -7.74 -9.52
CA GLY A 36 15.89 -7.91 -9.46
C GLY A 36 16.32 -8.30 -8.06
N LEU A 37 17.56 -8.69 -7.88
CA LEU A 37 18.11 -9.13 -6.61
C LEU A 37 19.46 -8.47 -6.35
N PRO A 38 19.76 -8.07 -5.10
CA PRO A 38 21.08 -7.64 -4.70
C PRO A 38 22.08 -8.80 -4.80
N VAL A 39 23.29 -8.46 -5.20
CA VAL A 39 24.40 -9.40 -5.31
C VAL A 39 25.47 -9.03 -4.27
N THR A 40 25.89 -10.00 -3.48
CA THR A 40 26.89 -9.81 -2.42
C THR A 40 28.10 -10.69 -2.64
N ASP A 41 29.24 -10.29 -2.07
CA ASP A 41 30.40 -11.15 -1.91
C ASP A 41 30.22 -12.13 -0.72
N VAL A 42 31.22 -12.98 -0.51
CA VAL A 42 31.24 -13.97 0.58
C VAL A 42 31.22 -13.34 1.98
N SER A 43 31.58 -12.06 2.12
CA SER A 43 31.55 -11.31 3.38
C SER A 43 30.17 -10.65 3.64
N GLY A 44 29.23 -10.72 2.68
CA GLY A 44 27.93 -10.07 2.70
C GLY A 44 27.95 -8.60 2.27
N LYS A 45 29.09 -8.12 1.74
CA LYS A 45 29.19 -6.76 1.18
C LYS A 45 28.49 -6.72 -0.16
N LEU A 46 27.74 -5.65 -0.41
CA LEU A 46 27.04 -5.45 -1.68
C LEU A 46 28.06 -5.17 -2.80
N VAL A 47 28.04 -5.98 -3.86
CA VAL A 47 28.84 -5.82 -5.07
C VAL A 47 28.02 -5.29 -6.24
N GLY A 48 26.70 -5.47 -6.21
CA GLY A 48 25.83 -4.94 -7.25
C GLY A 48 24.38 -5.32 -7.07
N PHE A 49 23.59 -5.02 -8.10
CA PHE A 49 22.18 -5.39 -8.21
C PHE A 49 21.94 -5.93 -9.62
N VAL A 50 21.35 -7.11 -9.74
CA VAL A 50 21.02 -7.71 -11.03
C VAL A 50 19.52 -7.65 -11.27
N SER A 51 19.11 -7.01 -12.36
CA SER A 51 17.71 -6.90 -12.79
C SER A 51 17.30 -7.99 -13.77
N SER A 52 16.00 -8.25 -13.87
CA SER A 52 15.42 -9.14 -14.91
C SER A 52 15.91 -8.76 -16.31
N LYS A 53 16.03 -7.45 -16.59
CA LYS A 53 16.49 -6.94 -17.89
C LYS A 53 17.96 -7.29 -18.17
N GLU A 54 18.81 -7.24 -17.17
CA GLU A 54 20.22 -7.63 -17.30
C GLU A 54 20.39 -9.13 -17.47
N LEU A 55 19.63 -9.93 -16.72
CA LEU A 55 19.61 -11.37 -16.87
C LEU A 55 19.10 -11.79 -18.25
N LEU A 56 18.05 -11.14 -18.76
CA LEU A 56 17.51 -11.41 -20.08
C LEU A 56 18.53 -11.10 -21.19
N ARG A 57 19.28 -10.00 -21.08
CA ARG A 57 20.34 -9.64 -22.04
C ARG A 57 21.47 -10.67 -22.07
N ASN A 58 21.74 -11.34 -20.94
CA ASN A 58 22.79 -12.33 -20.80
C ASN A 58 22.26 -13.78 -20.82
N SER A 59 21.00 -13.98 -21.20
CA SER A 59 20.32 -15.29 -21.14
C SER A 59 20.97 -16.39 -22.00
N GLN A 60 21.70 -16.02 -23.04
CA GLN A 60 22.47 -16.93 -23.87
C GLN A 60 23.79 -17.43 -23.19
N HIS A 61 24.24 -16.74 -22.15
CA HIS A 61 25.48 -17.03 -21.43
C HIS A 61 25.20 -17.56 -20.02
N ARG A 62 24.33 -18.58 -19.90
CA ARG A 62 23.84 -19.12 -18.63
C ARG A 62 24.93 -19.55 -17.64
N GLY A 63 26.11 -19.92 -18.10
CA GLY A 63 27.23 -20.32 -17.25
C GLY A 63 28.10 -19.18 -16.71
N THR A 64 27.89 -17.94 -17.16
CA THR A 64 28.68 -16.78 -16.74
C THR A 64 28.35 -16.39 -15.29
N PRO A 65 29.34 -16.17 -14.42
CA PRO A 65 29.12 -15.66 -13.05
C PRO A 65 28.55 -14.23 -13.05
N LEU A 66 27.75 -13.89 -12.06
CA LEU A 66 27.15 -12.56 -11.94
C LEU A 66 28.17 -11.43 -11.83
N ARG A 67 29.31 -11.66 -11.17
CA ARG A 67 30.42 -10.68 -11.08
C ARG A 67 30.88 -10.15 -12.44
N ASP A 68 30.73 -10.94 -13.50
CA ASP A 68 31.19 -10.59 -14.84
C ASP A 68 30.15 -9.76 -15.63
N ILE A 69 28.90 -9.72 -15.16
CA ILE A 69 27.80 -9.01 -15.84
C ILE A 69 27.23 -7.84 -15.04
N ILE A 70 27.38 -7.82 -13.71
CA ILE A 70 26.92 -6.71 -12.88
C ILE A 70 27.79 -5.48 -13.10
N ARG A 71 27.13 -4.32 -13.12
CA ARG A 71 27.81 -3.05 -13.23
C ARG A 71 28.26 -2.55 -11.86
N ALA A 72 29.48 -2.09 -11.76
CA ALA A 72 29.94 -1.35 -10.60
C ALA A 72 29.12 -0.05 -10.43
N GLY A 73 28.85 0.37 -9.19
CA GLY A 73 28.18 1.64 -8.91
C GLY A 73 26.64 1.53 -8.77
N THR A 74 26.18 0.47 -8.15
CA THR A 74 24.77 0.35 -7.75
C THR A 74 24.40 1.44 -6.76
N TYR A 75 23.26 2.10 -6.97
CA TYR A 75 22.68 3.04 -6.00
C TYR A 75 22.34 2.30 -4.72
N THR A 76 22.69 2.90 -3.58
CA THR A 76 22.37 2.39 -2.24
C THR A 76 21.88 3.54 -1.34
N ALA A 77 21.26 3.21 -0.24
CA ALA A 77 20.96 4.14 0.83
C ALA A 77 21.38 3.53 2.18
N SER A 78 21.50 4.36 3.20
CA SER A 78 21.68 3.91 4.58
C SER A 78 20.36 3.80 5.32
N PRO A 79 20.27 2.98 6.40
CA PRO A 79 19.06 2.87 7.23
C PRO A 79 18.60 4.21 7.83
N ASP A 80 19.54 5.15 8.01
CA ASP A 80 19.28 6.44 8.65
C ASP A 80 18.85 7.56 7.71
N MET A 81 18.92 7.34 6.41
CA MET A 81 18.44 8.32 5.43
C MET A 81 16.94 8.57 5.59
N ALA A 82 16.52 9.80 5.27
CA ALA A 82 15.09 10.12 5.19
C ALA A 82 14.45 9.33 4.04
N LEU A 83 13.33 8.69 4.31
CA LEU A 83 12.64 7.87 3.32
C LEU A 83 12.17 8.69 2.10
N ASP A 84 11.82 9.97 2.32
CA ASP A 84 11.43 10.89 1.24
C ASP A 84 12.61 11.23 0.30
N ASP A 85 13.85 11.25 0.79
CA ASP A 85 15.03 11.46 -0.05
C ASP A 85 15.32 10.21 -0.87
N VAL A 86 15.17 9.03 -0.27
CA VAL A 86 15.26 7.75 -0.99
C VAL A 86 14.20 7.64 -2.07
N ALA A 87 12.95 8.04 -1.78
CA ALA A 87 11.88 8.10 -2.78
C ALA A 87 12.24 8.98 -3.98
N ARG A 88 12.84 10.17 -3.74
CA ARG A 88 13.31 11.06 -4.82
C ARG A 88 14.41 10.42 -5.66
N ILE A 89 15.37 9.73 -5.03
CA ILE A 89 16.42 8.98 -5.74
C ILE A 89 15.81 7.89 -6.61
N MET A 90 14.94 7.06 -6.04
CA MET A 90 14.30 5.96 -6.75
C MET A 90 13.49 6.48 -7.94
N PHE A 91 12.70 7.53 -7.74
CA PHE A 91 11.89 8.13 -8.80
C PHE A 91 12.78 8.76 -9.91
N ARG A 92 13.81 9.53 -9.53
CA ARG A 92 14.70 10.21 -10.48
C ARG A 92 15.47 9.23 -11.38
N PHE A 93 15.87 8.08 -10.85
CA PHE A 93 16.65 7.09 -11.58
C PHE A 93 15.82 5.90 -12.07
N GLY A 94 14.50 5.92 -11.88
CA GLY A 94 13.59 4.85 -12.32
C GLY A 94 13.85 3.52 -11.62
N LEU A 95 14.30 3.55 -10.36
CA LEU A 95 14.59 2.37 -9.57
C LEU A 95 13.30 1.82 -8.95
N ARG A 96 13.12 0.51 -9.00
CA ARG A 96 11.99 -0.17 -8.34
C ARG A 96 12.35 -0.65 -6.95
N ASP A 97 13.58 -1.08 -6.78
CA ASP A 97 14.15 -1.59 -5.54
C ASP A 97 15.49 -0.90 -5.30
N LEU A 98 15.80 -0.57 -4.05
CA LEU A 98 17.06 0.06 -3.65
C LEU A 98 17.68 -0.74 -2.50
N PRO A 99 18.88 -1.32 -2.68
CA PRO A 99 19.61 -1.97 -1.61
C PRO A 99 20.02 -0.97 -0.52
N ILE A 100 19.90 -1.42 0.73
CA ILE A 100 20.29 -0.65 1.90
C ILE A 100 21.54 -1.27 2.50
N THR A 101 22.56 -0.44 2.71
CA THR A 101 23.84 -0.87 3.23
C THR A 101 24.20 -0.15 4.54
N ASP A 102 24.93 -0.85 5.38
CA ASP A 102 25.59 -0.23 6.54
C ASP A 102 26.86 0.55 6.14
N GLU A 103 27.51 1.15 7.13
CA GLU A 103 28.76 1.93 6.95
C GLU A 103 29.92 1.08 6.38
N SER A 104 29.91 -0.24 6.58
CA SER A 104 30.90 -1.17 6.04
C SER A 104 30.58 -1.61 4.61
N GLY A 105 29.45 -1.19 4.05
CA GLY A 105 28.93 -1.56 2.73
C GLY A 105 28.26 -2.94 2.70
N ARG A 106 27.92 -3.53 3.85
CA ARG A 106 27.16 -4.77 3.93
C ARG A 106 25.70 -4.53 3.66
N LEU A 107 25.08 -5.45 2.93
CA LEU A 107 23.65 -5.42 2.68
C LEU A 107 22.88 -5.70 3.98
N VAL A 108 22.04 -4.74 4.41
CA VAL A 108 21.22 -4.83 5.63
C VAL A 108 19.72 -4.78 5.36
N GLY A 109 19.31 -4.45 4.13
CA GLY A 109 17.91 -4.39 3.77
C GLY A 109 17.69 -4.02 2.30
N VAL A 110 16.43 -3.96 1.90
CA VAL A 110 15.98 -3.41 0.60
C VAL A 110 14.73 -2.57 0.84
N VAL A 111 14.62 -1.46 0.12
CA VAL A 111 13.39 -0.65 0.01
C VAL A 111 12.87 -0.72 -1.41
N SER A 112 11.59 -0.96 -1.57
CA SER A 112 10.89 -0.97 -2.86
C SER A 112 10.00 0.28 -3.04
N ASN A 113 9.57 0.53 -4.28
CA ASN A 113 8.56 1.55 -4.55
C ASN A 113 7.26 1.31 -3.76
N LEU A 114 6.92 0.03 -3.49
CA LEU A 114 5.75 -0.32 -2.70
C LEU A 114 5.89 0.13 -1.24
N ASP A 115 7.08 0.01 -0.65
CA ASP A 115 7.35 0.48 0.72
C ASP A 115 7.25 2.00 0.83
N ILE A 116 7.69 2.73 -0.21
CA ILE A 116 7.52 4.18 -0.32
C ILE A 116 6.02 4.54 -0.34
N VAL A 117 5.24 3.91 -1.22
CA VAL A 117 3.80 4.12 -1.32
C VAL A 117 3.12 3.79 0.00
N ARG A 118 3.44 2.64 0.60
CA ARG A 118 2.93 2.22 1.92
C ARG A 118 3.19 3.27 2.99
N SER A 119 4.41 3.84 3.04
CA SER A 119 4.75 4.86 4.02
C SER A 119 3.90 6.14 3.91
N HIS A 120 3.51 6.53 2.70
CA HIS A 120 2.62 7.66 2.49
C HIS A 120 1.20 7.37 2.96
N PHE A 121 0.69 6.18 2.70
CA PHE A 121 -0.64 5.77 3.18
C PHE A 121 -0.67 5.65 4.71
N GLU A 122 0.31 4.99 5.31
CA GLU A 122 0.39 4.84 6.77
C GLU A 122 0.51 6.20 7.48
N ARG A 123 1.11 7.20 6.85
CA ARG A 123 1.16 8.59 7.37
C ARG A 123 -0.15 9.35 7.20
N ALA A 124 -0.94 9.04 6.20
CA ALA A 124 -2.21 9.72 5.94
C ALA A 124 -3.27 9.39 6.99
N SER A 125 -3.34 8.14 7.45
CA SER A 125 -4.35 7.70 8.41
C SER A 125 -4.27 8.38 9.79
N PRO A 126 -3.09 8.58 10.42
CA PRO A 126 -2.99 9.38 11.64
C PRO A 126 -3.44 10.82 11.47
N ALA A 127 -3.10 11.46 10.34
CA ALA A 127 -3.50 12.84 10.06
C ALA A 127 -5.02 12.96 9.90
N LYS A 128 -5.68 11.99 9.26
CA LYS A 128 -7.15 11.92 9.16
C LYS A 128 -7.78 11.77 10.55
N ALA A 129 -7.23 10.89 11.40
CA ALA A 129 -7.72 10.68 12.76
C ALA A 129 -7.61 11.95 13.61
N GLU A 130 -6.48 12.65 13.54
CA GLU A 130 -6.30 13.92 14.26
C GLU A 130 -7.21 15.03 13.73
N THR A 131 -7.44 15.09 12.43
CA THR A 131 -8.38 16.03 11.81
C THR A 131 -9.81 15.75 12.29
N LEU A 132 -10.26 14.50 12.27
CA LEU A 132 -11.58 14.13 12.74
C LEU A 132 -11.73 14.39 14.25
N LYS A 133 -10.72 14.08 15.06
CA LYS A 133 -10.69 14.38 16.48
C LYS A 133 -10.93 15.86 16.74
N ARG A 134 -10.20 16.74 16.04
CA ARG A 134 -10.37 18.18 16.16
C ARG A 134 -11.78 18.62 15.76
N LEU A 135 -12.29 18.16 14.62
CA LEU A 135 -13.65 18.49 14.16
C LEU A 135 -14.74 18.06 15.15
N LEU A 136 -14.64 16.86 15.73
CA LEU A 136 -15.56 16.39 16.76
C LEU A 136 -15.45 17.25 18.03
N SER A 137 -14.23 17.56 18.47
CA SER A 137 -14.01 18.40 19.66
C SER A 137 -14.60 19.81 19.48
N GLU A 138 -14.36 20.42 18.33
CA GLU A 138 -14.92 21.75 18.01
C GLU A 138 -16.44 21.71 17.88
N ARG A 139 -16.99 20.69 17.25
CA ARG A 139 -18.44 20.56 17.00
C ARG A 139 -19.25 20.32 18.25
N TYR A 140 -18.77 19.45 19.14
CA TYR A 140 -19.51 19.02 20.32
C TYR A 140 -19.02 19.67 21.61
N GLN A 141 -17.96 20.48 21.57
CA GLN A 141 -17.31 21.11 22.73
C GLN A 141 -16.91 20.08 23.79
N LEU A 142 -16.45 18.90 23.34
CA LEU A 142 -16.03 17.78 24.16
C LEU A 142 -14.58 17.40 23.81
N ALA A 143 -13.84 16.88 24.78
CA ALA A 143 -12.49 16.38 24.54
C ALA A 143 -12.56 14.95 23.95
N PHE A 144 -11.73 14.70 22.92
CA PHE A 144 -11.58 13.40 22.29
C PHE A 144 -10.12 12.96 22.31
N SER A 145 -9.92 11.68 22.54
CA SER A 145 -8.63 11.00 22.41
C SER A 145 -8.63 10.04 21.21
N SER A 146 -7.43 9.75 20.68
CA SER A 146 -7.25 8.83 19.57
C SER A 146 -6.24 7.76 19.96
N ARG A 147 -6.57 6.49 19.69
CA ARG A 147 -5.66 5.36 19.89
C ARG A 147 -5.72 4.39 18.71
N ARG A 148 -4.63 3.67 18.45
CA ARG A 148 -4.60 2.54 17.53
C ARG A 148 -5.00 1.25 18.26
N GLY A 149 -5.79 0.40 17.63
CA GLY A 149 -6.24 -0.86 18.22
C GLY A 149 -7.03 -1.73 17.24
N LEU A 150 -7.46 -2.89 17.71
CA LEU A 150 -8.33 -3.80 16.96
C LEU A 150 -9.79 -3.49 17.26
N VAL A 151 -10.65 -3.52 16.24
CA VAL A 151 -12.10 -3.36 16.36
C VAL A 151 -12.82 -4.60 15.84
N PRO A 152 -13.86 -5.08 16.52
CA PRO A 152 -14.66 -6.21 16.07
C PRO A 152 -15.50 -5.81 14.86
N ILE A 153 -15.32 -6.50 13.73
CA ILE A 153 -16.01 -6.20 12.46
C ILE A 153 -17.54 -6.30 12.63
N ALA A 154 -18.00 -7.30 13.35
CA ALA A 154 -19.43 -7.52 13.59
C ALA A 154 -20.15 -6.40 14.35
N ARG A 155 -19.41 -5.50 15.02
CA ARG A 155 -19.97 -4.36 15.77
C ARG A 155 -19.88 -3.04 15.01
N LEU A 156 -19.28 -3.04 13.82
CA LEU A 156 -19.14 -1.82 13.04
C LEU A 156 -20.48 -1.38 12.44
N ARG A 157 -20.86 -0.15 12.73
CA ARG A 157 -21.99 0.53 12.10
C ARG A 157 -21.48 1.47 11.02
N PRO A 158 -21.79 1.21 9.73
CA PRO A 158 -21.30 2.02 8.63
C PRO A 158 -22.01 3.38 8.55
N THR A 159 -21.34 4.34 7.91
CA THR A 159 -21.89 5.66 7.57
C THR A 159 -21.93 5.90 6.06
N GLN A 160 -21.52 4.91 5.27
CA GLN A 160 -21.61 4.90 3.82
C GLN A 160 -22.53 3.76 3.39
N TRP A 161 -23.52 4.06 2.57
CA TRP A 161 -24.58 3.11 2.17
C TRP A 161 -24.27 2.34 0.88
N LYS A 162 -23.27 2.80 0.10
CA LYS A 162 -22.94 2.21 -1.19
C LYS A 162 -21.42 2.12 -1.38
N VAL A 163 -20.94 1.01 -1.90
CA VAL A 163 -19.55 0.75 -2.26
C VAL A 163 -19.48 0.16 -3.68
N PHE A 164 -18.30 0.19 -4.31
CA PHE A 164 -18.07 -0.33 -5.65
C PHE A 164 -17.30 -1.65 -5.59
N GLU A 165 -17.69 -2.63 -6.41
CA GLU A 165 -17.09 -3.97 -6.38
C GLU A 165 -15.63 -4.00 -6.81
N ASP A 166 -15.24 -3.19 -7.78
CA ASP A 166 -13.85 -3.06 -8.23
C ASP A 166 -12.91 -2.56 -7.12
N GLU A 167 -13.37 -1.67 -6.25
CA GLU A 167 -12.61 -1.27 -5.07
C GLU A 167 -12.53 -2.37 -4.01
N LEU A 168 -13.56 -3.21 -3.86
CA LEU A 168 -13.53 -4.32 -2.91
C LEU A 168 -12.44 -5.33 -3.24
N GLU A 169 -12.25 -5.66 -4.53
CA GLU A 169 -11.18 -6.57 -4.97
C GLU A 169 -9.79 -6.04 -4.60
N GLY A 170 -9.56 -4.74 -4.83
CA GLY A 170 -8.32 -4.09 -4.42
C GLY A 170 -8.08 -4.18 -2.90
N ARG A 171 -9.13 -4.00 -2.09
CA ARG A 171 -9.04 -4.07 -0.62
C ARG A 171 -8.83 -5.50 -0.11
N ARG A 172 -9.42 -6.52 -0.75
CA ARG A 172 -9.11 -7.93 -0.43
C ARG A 172 -7.64 -8.23 -0.64
N TYR A 173 -7.07 -7.80 -1.78
CA TYR A 173 -5.66 -7.94 -2.08
C TYR A 173 -4.75 -7.29 -1.04
N GLU A 174 -5.09 -6.07 -0.59
CA GLU A 174 -4.34 -5.36 0.46
C GLU A 174 -4.41 -6.09 1.81
N LEU A 175 -5.60 -6.58 2.19
CA LEU A 175 -5.81 -7.32 3.44
C LEU A 175 -5.04 -8.63 3.48
N GLU A 176 -5.08 -9.43 2.40
CA GLU A 176 -4.34 -10.69 2.29
C GLU A 176 -2.83 -10.53 2.48
N ARG A 177 -2.29 -9.37 2.11
CA ARG A 177 -0.86 -9.06 2.18
C ARG A 177 -0.46 -8.25 3.39
N GLY A 178 -1.40 -7.93 4.26
CA GLY A 178 -1.13 -7.11 5.45
C GLY A 178 -0.80 -5.64 5.14
N PHE A 179 -1.16 -5.15 3.95
CA PHE A 179 -0.94 -3.75 3.53
C PHE A 179 -2.14 -2.84 3.78
N ALA A 180 -3.24 -3.40 4.29
CA ALA A 180 -4.44 -2.61 4.53
C ALA A 180 -4.21 -1.56 5.62
N GLU A 181 -4.55 -0.31 5.29
CA GLU A 181 -4.55 0.78 6.28
C GLU A 181 -5.56 0.51 7.41
N PRO A 182 -5.30 1.01 8.64
CA PRO A 182 -6.30 1.00 9.69
C PRO A 182 -7.57 1.76 9.27
N VAL A 183 -8.73 1.24 9.62
CA VAL A 183 -10.00 1.95 9.45
C VAL A 183 -10.13 3.06 10.52
N LEU A 184 -11.02 4.03 10.30
CA LEU A 184 -11.27 5.11 11.23
C LEU A 184 -12.65 4.93 11.88
N VAL A 185 -12.67 4.86 13.22
CA VAL A 185 -13.85 4.53 14.00
C VAL A 185 -14.05 5.53 15.14
N VAL A 186 -15.28 5.95 15.37
CA VAL A 186 -15.69 6.68 16.58
C VAL A 186 -16.41 5.71 17.51
N GLN A 187 -15.87 5.53 18.71
CA GLN A 187 -16.50 4.72 19.76
C GLN A 187 -17.45 5.60 20.60
N LYS A 188 -18.70 5.19 20.68
CA LYS A 188 -19.74 5.86 21.47
C LYS A 188 -20.48 4.82 22.31
N GLY A 189 -20.04 4.63 23.56
CA GLY A 189 -20.51 3.52 24.38
C GLY A 189 -20.21 2.17 23.70
N GLU A 190 -21.24 1.36 23.53
CA GLU A 190 -21.16 0.07 22.83
C GLU A 190 -21.17 0.17 21.29
N LEU A 191 -21.46 1.36 20.76
CA LEU A 191 -21.56 1.60 19.33
C LEU A 191 -20.17 1.93 18.73
N TRP A 192 -19.85 1.26 17.62
CA TRP A 192 -18.63 1.46 16.85
C TRP A 192 -18.95 2.03 15.47
N ILE A 193 -18.91 3.35 15.34
CA ILE A 193 -19.30 4.06 14.11
C ILE A 193 -18.11 4.08 13.17
N LEU A 194 -18.22 3.40 12.02
CA LEU A 194 -17.21 3.39 10.98
C LEU A 194 -17.31 4.69 10.16
N VAL A 195 -16.23 5.48 10.17
CA VAL A 195 -16.18 6.80 9.49
C VAL A 195 -15.43 6.71 8.17
N ASP A 196 -14.34 5.93 8.13
CA ASP A 196 -13.53 5.70 6.92
C ASP A 196 -13.08 4.26 6.84
N GLY A 197 -12.98 3.73 5.60
CA GLY A 197 -12.55 2.37 5.32
C GLY A 197 -13.69 1.37 5.15
N HIS A 198 -14.87 1.81 4.67
CA HIS A 198 -16.05 0.96 4.45
C HIS A 198 -15.76 -0.21 3.49
N HIS A 199 -15.07 0.02 2.38
CA HIS A 199 -14.64 -1.05 1.46
C HIS A 199 -13.73 -2.07 2.16
N ARG A 200 -12.77 -1.61 2.99
CA ARG A 200 -11.88 -2.50 3.77
C ARG A 200 -12.63 -3.32 4.81
N ALA A 201 -13.55 -2.68 5.52
CA ALA A 201 -14.37 -3.36 6.53
C ALA A 201 -15.27 -4.43 5.91
N LEU A 202 -15.90 -4.12 4.76
CA LEU A 202 -16.73 -5.05 4.03
C LEU A 202 -15.91 -6.21 3.43
N ALA A 203 -14.78 -5.91 2.78
CA ALA A 203 -13.86 -6.92 2.27
C ALA A 203 -13.35 -7.86 3.37
N ALA A 204 -13.00 -7.30 4.54
CA ALA A 204 -12.57 -8.11 5.69
C ALA A 204 -13.70 -9.00 6.24
N GLN A 205 -14.95 -8.52 6.24
CA GLN A 205 -16.11 -9.33 6.62
C GLN A 205 -16.31 -10.50 5.66
N GLU A 206 -16.24 -10.25 4.34
CA GLU A 206 -16.36 -11.29 3.32
C GLU A 206 -15.24 -12.34 3.39
N MET A 207 -14.03 -11.93 3.81
CA MET A 207 -12.90 -12.82 4.08
C MET A 207 -13.02 -13.59 5.41
N GLY A 208 -14.07 -13.36 6.21
CA GLY A 208 -14.27 -14.02 7.49
C GLY A 208 -13.35 -13.52 8.61
N LEU A 209 -12.74 -12.36 8.49
CA LEU A 209 -11.93 -11.78 9.56
C LEU A 209 -12.80 -11.32 10.72
N ALA A 210 -12.37 -11.59 11.95
CA ALA A 210 -13.12 -11.18 13.14
C ALA A 210 -12.88 -9.73 13.53
N GLN A 211 -11.70 -9.20 13.24
CA GLN A 211 -11.23 -7.89 13.71
C GLN A 211 -10.42 -7.18 12.63
N LEU A 212 -10.40 -5.84 12.70
CA LEU A 212 -9.57 -4.96 11.88
C LEU A 212 -8.73 -4.02 12.71
N GLN A 213 -7.58 -3.62 12.19
CA GLN A 213 -6.81 -2.50 12.71
C GLN A 213 -7.58 -1.19 12.51
N ALA A 214 -7.64 -0.36 13.53
CA ALA A 214 -8.36 0.91 13.51
C ALA A 214 -7.62 2.02 14.26
N TYR A 215 -7.87 3.25 13.83
CA TYR A 215 -7.77 4.43 14.69
C TYR A 215 -9.14 4.64 15.35
N ILE A 216 -9.16 4.56 16.67
CA ILE A 216 -10.36 4.62 17.50
C ILE A 216 -10.37 5.95 18.21
N LEU A 217 -11.38 6.78 17.91
CA LEU A 217 -11.64 8.01 18.63
C LEU A 217 -12.65 7.75 19.74
N THR A 218 -12.29 8.15 20.95
CA THR A 218 -13.13 8.05 22.16
C THR A 218 -13.31 9.42 22.77
N CYS A 219 -14.51 9.71 23.29
CA CYS A 219 -14.77 10.93 24.04
C CYS A 219 -14.38 10.74 25.51
N ASP A 220 -13.70 11.73 26.08
CA ASP A 220 -13.29 11.71 27.47
C ASP A 220 -14.49 11.91 28.43
N GLN A 221 -15.64 12.39 27.91
CA GLN A 221 -16.93 12.48 28.62
C GLN A 221 -17.97 11.56 27.92
N PRO A 222 -17.89 10.23 28.09
CA PRO A 222 -18.66 9.27 27.32
C PRO A 222 -20.19 9.39 27.54
N GLU A 223 -20.64 9.69 28.74
CA GLU A 223 -22.06 9.83 29.06
C GLU A 223 -22.70 11.04 28.33
N GLN A 224 -22.02 12.19 28.34
CA GLN A 224 -22.47 13.39 27.67
C GLN A 224 -22.47 13.19 26.14
N PHE A 225 -21.47 12.54 25.61
CA PHE A 225 -21.40 12.21 24.19
C PHE A 225 -22.46 11.18 23.79
N ALA A 226 -22.75 10.19 24.65
CA ALA A 226 -23.79 9.20 24.40
C ALA A 226 -25.18 9.82 24.26
N ALA A 227 -25.48 10.87 25.02
CA ALA A 227 -26.78 11.59 24.98
C ALA A 227 -26.94 12.47 23.72
N THR A 228 -25.83 12.73 22.97
CA THR A 228 -25.83 13.65 21.81
C THR A 228 -25.94 12.85 20.51
N GLU A 229 -26.99 13.04 19.71
CA GLU A 229 -27.02 12.47 18.36
C GLU A 229 -25.98 13.14 17.46
N THR A 230 -25.09 12.35 16.88
CA THR A 230 -24.07 12.83 15.93
C THR A 230 -24.59 12.87 14.50
N GLY A 231 -23.98 13.71 13.65
CA GLY A 231 -24.25 13.69 12.20
C GLY A 231 -23.96 12.33 11.56
N LEU A 232 -22.99 11.58 12.10
CA LEU A 232 -22.65 10.23 11.64
C LEU A 232 -23.78 9.23 11.91
N GLU A 233 -24.37 9.28 13.11
CA GLU A 233 -25.53 8.43 13.46
C GLU A 233 -26.77 8.80 12.64
N ARG A 234 -26.93 10.08 12.35
CA ARG A 234 -28.04 10.55 11.49
C ARG A 234 -27.92 9.96 10.08
N VAL A 235 -26.75 10.04 9.46
CA VAL A 235 -26.50 9.43 8.14
C VAL A 235 -26.78 7.92 8.17
N ALA A 236 -26.29 7.21 9.18
CA ALA A 236 -26.52 5.78 9.31
C ALA A 236 -28.03 5.46 9.46
N ARG A 237 -28.76 6.26 10.23
CA ARG A 237 -30.21 6.10 10.40
C ARG A 237 -30.99 6.42 9.11
N ASP A 238 -30.66 7.53 8.45
CA ASP A 238 -31.38 7.99 7.25
C ASP A 238 -31.26 6.99 6.09
N HIS A 239 -30.19 6.19 6.08
CA HIS A 239 -29.95 5.10 5.12
C HIS A 239 -30.22 3.70 5.68
N ASN A 240 -30.81 3.60 6.90
CA ASN A 240 -31.13 2.32 7.56
C ASN A 240 -29.93 1.37 7.73
N LEU A 241 -28.75 1.93 8.06
CA LEU A 241 -27.51 1.19 8.21
C LEU A 241 -27.32 0.74 9.66
N HIS A 242 -27.40 -0.56 9.93
CA HIS A 242 -27.21 -1.17 11.24
C HIS A 242 -25.93 -2.00 11.32
N SER A 243 -25.53 -2.58 10.19
CA SER A 243 -24.36 -3.46 10.03
C SER A 243 -23.69 -3.25 8.67
N LEU A 244 -22.52 -3.83 8.46
CA LEU A 244 -21.84 -3.80 7.15
C LEU A 244 -22.65 -4.52 6.06
N ALA A 245 -23.53 -5.46 6.43
CA ALA A 245 -24.39 -6.17 5.48
C ALA A 245 -25.46 -5.28 4.83
N ASP A 246 -25.72 -4.11 5.41
CA ASP A 246 -26.68 -3.14 4.88
C ASP A 246 -26.07 -2.23 3.81
N ILE A 247 -24.76 -2.36 3.54
CA ILE A 247 -24.08 -1.61 2.50
C ILE A 247 -24.42 -2.23 1.14
N GLU A 248 -24.95 -1.40 0.23
CA GLU A 248 -25.17 -1.80 -1.16
C GLU A 248 -23.84 -1.91 -1.91
N ILE A 249 -23.63 -3.05 -2.61
CA ILE A 249 -22.48 -3.24 -3.50
C ILE A 249 -22.93 -2.95 -4.93
N ASP A 250 -22.40 -1.88 -5.50
CA ASP A 250 -22.62 -1.56 -6.91
C ASP A 250 -21.68 -2.42 -7.80
N ARG A 251 -22.31 -3.34 -8.52
CA ARG A 251 -21.63 -4.24 -9.46
C ARG A 251 -21.71 -3.77 -10.91
N SER A 252 -22.47 -2.74 -11.16
CA SER A 252 -22.77 -2.27 -12.53
C SER A 252 -21.91 -1.10 -12.98
N ALA A 253 -21.32 -0.35 -12.06
CA ALA A 253 -20.54 0.84 -12.34
C ALA A 253 -19.07 0.64 -11.89
N HIS A 254 -18.15 1.12 -12.71
CA HIS A 254 -16.78 1.34 -12.28
C HIS A 254 -16.69 2.64 -11.48
N HIS A 255 -15.81 2.67 -10.49
CA HIS A 255 -15.58 3.88 -9.73
C HIS A 255 -15.31 5.08 -10.67
N PRO A 256 -15.90 6.28 -10.43
CA PRO A 256 -15.77 7.43 -11.33
C PRO A 256 -14.31 7.79 -11.71
N LEU A 257 -13.34 7.50 -10.85
CA LEU A 257 -11.92 7.69 -11.16
C LEU A 257 -11.42 6.76 -12.27
N LEU A 258 -11.95 5.54 -12.40
CA LEU A 258 -11.61 4.63 -13.50
C LEU A 258 -12.18 5.13 -14.83
N GLU A 259 -13.38 5.70 -14.82
CA GLU A 259 -13.94 6.33 -16.03
C GLU A 259 -13.07 7.48 -16.54
N VAL A 260 -12.64 8.36 -15.65
CA VAL A 260 -11.73 9.49 -16.01
C VAL A 260 -10.41 8.96 -16.56
N THR A 261 -9.82 7.94 -15.93
CA THR A 261 -8.57 7.33 -16.37
C THR A 261 -8.74 6.63 -17.72
N THR A 262 -9.83 5.91 -17.94
CA THR A 262 -10.13 5.23 -19.20
C THR A 262 -10.39 6.23 -20.33
N GLN A 263 -11.09 7.34 -20.06
CA GLN A 263 -11.29 8.41 -21.02
C GLN A 263 -9.98 9.12 -21.38
N LEU A 264 -9.08 9.35 -20.42
CA LEU A 264 -7.75 9.90 -20.65
C LEU A 264 -6.90 8.95 -21.52
N ILE A 265 -6.90 7.65 -21.24
CA ILE A 265 -6.19 6.66 -22.03
C ILE A 265 -6.74 6.60 -23.46
N ARG A 266 -8.07 6.64 -23.67
CA ARG A 266 -8.68 6.70 -25.02
C ARG A 266 -8.34 7.99 -25.76
N ARG A 267 -8.21 9.12 -25.05
CA ARG A 267 -7.92 10.43 -25.64
C ARG A 267 -6.45 10.64 -25.98
N PHE A 268 -5.53 9.98 -25.26
CA PHE A 268 -4.07 10.12 -25.38
C PHE A 268 -3.34 8.80 -25.64
N GLY A 269 -4.06 7.70 -25.86
CA GLY A 269 -3.48 6.42 -26.28
C GLY A 269 -2.97 6.48 -27.72
N PRO A 270 -2.08 5.57 -28.13
CA PRO A 270 -1.59 5.54 -29.50
C PRO A 270 -2.79 5.35 -30.44
N ASP A 271 -2.88 6.23 -31.47
CA ASP A 271 -3.86 6.14 -32.54
C ASP A 271 -3.82 4.73 -33.16
N GLU A 272 -4.95 4.03 -33.14
CA GLU A 272 -5.16 2.92 -34.05
C GLU A 272 -5.21 3.51 -35.46
N SER A 273 -4.14 3.33 -36.21
CA SER A 273 -4.06 3.71 -37.60
C SER A 273 -5.23 3.11 -38.36
N PRO A 274 -6.02 3.91 -39.10
CA PRO A 274 -7.12 3.38 -39.89
C PRO A 274 -6.57 2.44 -40.96
N GLY A 275 -7.13 1.25 -40.99
CA GLY A 275 -6.75 0.18 -41.90
C GLY A 275 -6.70 0.66 -43.35
N THR A 276 -5.64 0.27 -44.00
CA THR A 276 -5.42 0.42 -45.45
C THR A 276 -6.60 -0.17 -46.23
N SER A 277 -7.44 0.67 -46.78
CA SER A 277 -8.40 0.30 -47.82
C SER A 277 -7.63 -0.02 -49.09
N SER A 278 -7.69 -1.28 -49.51
CA SER A 278 -7.23 -1.73 -50.82
C SER A 278 -8.02 -1.03 -51.95
N PRO A 279 -7.38 -0.63 -53.05
CA PRO A 279 -8.07 0.01 -54.17
C PRO A 279 -8.90 -1.05 -54.92
N PRO A 280 -10.05 -0.67 -55.51
CA PRO A 280 -10.83 -1.55 -56.35
C PRO A 280 -10.15 -1.72 -57.70
N THR A 281 -10.16 -2.93 -58.20
CA THR A 281 -9.80 -3.35 -59.60
C THR A 281 -10.70 -2.74 -60.63
#